data_1d43df4e3bac243c6068398379403296
#
_entry.id   1d43df4e3bac243c6068398379403296
#
_cell.length_a   1.000
_cell.length_b   1.000
_cell.length_c   1.000
_cell.angle_alpha   90.00
_cell.angle_beta   90.00
_cell.angle_gamma   90.00
#
_symmetry.space_group_name_H-M   'P 1'
#
loop_
_entity.id
_entity.type
_entity.pdbx_description
1 polymer ?
#
loop_
_entity_poly.entity_id
_entity_poly.type
_entity_poly.pdbx_seq_one_letter_code
_entity_poly.pdbx_strand_id
1 'polypeptide(L)' 'MRVRIRKDADGAWSVETKKWYELEWRYQKCVLGDDAEKRALEYARLLLNPVIIEIT' A
#
# COMPACT_ATOMS: atom_id res chain seq x y z
N MET A 1 -7.89 -6.43 -9.45
CA MET A 1 -7.31 -6.23 -8.11
C MET A 1 -6.99 -4.77 -7.88
N ARG A 2 -7.30 -4.27 -6.70
CA ARG A 2 -6.98 -2.90 -6.31
C ARG A 2 -5.77 -2.90 -5.38
N VAL A 3 -4.93 -1.90 -5.50
CA VAL A 3 -3.73 -1.77 -4.68
C VAL A 3 -3.74 -0.39 -4.04
N ARG A 4 -3.42 -0.32 -2.75
CA ARG A 4 -3.26 0.97 -2.07
C ARG A 4 -2.04 0.97 -1.18
N ILE A 5 -1.48 2.15 -0.97
CA ILE A 5 -0.50 2.36 0.08
C ILE A 5 -1.13 3.26 1.14
N ARG A 6 -0.83 2.98 2.39
CA ARG A 6 -1.45 3.67 3.51
C ARG A 6 -0.40 4.02 4.56
N LYS A 7 -0.44 5.27 5.02
CA LYS A 7 0.47 5.73 6.06
C LYS A 7 -0.14 5.46 7.44
N ASP A 8 0.62 4.80 8.29
CA ASP A 8 0.24 4.56 9.68
C ASP A 8 0.62 5.74 10.57
N ALA A 9 0.08 5.74 11.80
CA ALA A 9 0.37 6.76 12.78
C ALA A 9 1.86 6.85 13.12
N ASP A 10 2.59 5.73 12.99
CA ASP A 10 4.02 5.66 13.28
C ASP A 10 4.91 6.12 12.12
N GLY A 11 4.31 6.56 11.02
CA GLY A 11 5.06 6.95 9.84
C GLY A 11 5.45 5.81 8.93
N ALA A 12 5.04 4.58 9.24
CA ALA A 12 5.23 3.44 8.37
C ALA A 12 4.21 3.47 7.23
N TRP A 13 4.58 2.91 6.08
CA TRP A 13 3.69 2.77 4.95
C TRP A 13 3.38 1.30 4.73
N SER A 14 2.09 0.99 4.61
CA SER A 14 1.59 -0.36 4.34
C SER A 14 1.15 -0.47 2.90
N VAL A 15 1.43 -1.60 2.28
CA VAL A 15 0.90 -1.93 0.95
C VAL A 15 -0.21 -2.96 1.14
N GLU A 16 -1.38 -2.65 0.62
CA GLU A 16 -2.55 -3.51 0.75
C GLU A 16 -3.20 -3.76 -0.59
N THR A 17 -3.80 -4.93 -0.75
CA THR A 17 -4.50 -5.30 -1.97
C THR A 17 -5.92 -5.76 -1.66
N LYS A 18 -6.79 -5.64 -2.67
CA LYS A 18 -8.17 -6.07 -2.55
C LYS A 18 -8.68 -6.53 -3.91
N LYS A 19 -9.23 -7.74 -3.97
CA LYS A 19 -9.88 -8.23 -5.17
C LYS A 19 -11.31 -7.71 -5.24
N TRP A 20 -11.89 -7.68 -6.43
CA TRP A 20 -13.22 -7.10 -6.64
C TRP A 20 -14.33 -7.74 -5.79
N TYR A 21 -14.16 -9.01 -5.42
CA TYR A 21 -15.15 -9.74 -4.62
C TYR A 21 -14.84 -9.71 -3.12
N GLU A 22 -13.73 -9.08 -2.70
CA GLU A 22 -13.37 -9.00 -1.29
C GLU A 22 -13.96 -7.74 -0.65
N LEU A 23 -14.37 -7.85 0.61
CA LEU A 23 -14.92 -6.73 1.37
C LEU A 23 -13.84 -5.98 2.14
N GLU A 24 -12.69 -6.61 2.37
CA GLU A 24 -11.63 -6.04 3.18
C GLU A 24 -10.30 -6.02 2.43
N TRP A 25 -9.48 -5.03 2.75
CA TRP A 25 -8.14 -4.93 2.23
C TRP A 25 -7.24 -5.96 2.91
N ARG A 26 -6.37 -6.59 2.12
CA ARG A 26 -5.40 -7.55 2.62
C ARG A 26 -4.04 -6.89 2.72
N TYR A 27 -3.43 -6.98 3.88
CA TYR A 27 -2.09 -6.49 4.13
C TYR A 27 -1.07 -7.33 3.36
N GLN A 28 -0.15 -6.64 2.67
CA GLN A 28 0.90 -7.31 1.91
C GLN A 28 2.29 -7.02 2.47
N LYS A 29 2.60 -5.76 2.72
CA LYS A 29 3.94 -5.37 3.14
C LYS A 29 3.90 -4.07 3.92
N CYS A 30 4.82 -3.94 4.88
CA CYS A 30 5.05 -2.71 5.62
C CYS A 30 6.45 -2.18 5.29
N VAL A 31 6.55 -0.89 5.03
CA VAL A 31 7.82 -0.23 4.71
C VAL A 31 8.10 0.85 5.74
N LEU A 32 9.30 0.82 6.29
CA LEU A 32 9.76 1.78 7.29
C LEU A 32 10.94 2.57 6.75
N GLY A 33 11.18 3.76 7.32
CA GLY A 33 12.32 4.58 6.99
C GLY A 33 11.95 5.89 6.31
N ASP A 34 12.96 6.72 6.01
CA ASP A 34 12.77 8.07 5.50
C ASP A 34 12.13 8.11 4.11
N ASP A 35 12.40 7.11 3.29
CA ASP A 35 11.85 7.01 1.94
C ASP A 35 10.77 5.93 1.82
N ALA A 36 10.08 5.65 2.94
CA ALA A 36 9.08 4.60 2.99
C ALA A 36 7.97 4.78 1.96
N GLU A 37 7.49 6.02 1.78
CA GLU A 37 6.45 6.30 0.79
C GLU A 37 6.90 5.90 -0.62
N LYS A 38 8.09 6.33 -1.01
CA LYS A 38 8.64 6.01 -2.33
C LYS A 38 8.80 4.51 -2.52
N ARG A 39 9.34 3.83 -1.52
CA ARG A 39 9.57 2.38 -1.59
C ARG A 39 8.25 1.61 -1.63
N ALA A 40 7.27 2.03 -0.83
CA ALA A 40 5.96 1.42 -0.86
C ALA A 40 5.29 1.59 -2.23
N LEU A 41 5.40 2.78 -2.80
CA LEU A 41 4.85 3.06 -4.11
C LEU A 41 5.52 2.21 -5.21
N GLU A 42 6.83 2.07 -5.15
CA GLU A 42 7.57 1.22 -6.09
C GLU A 42 7.11 -0.24 -5.99
N TYR A 43 6.96 -0.74 -4.77
CA TYR A 43 6.46 -2.09 -4.56
C TYR A 43 5.05 -2.26 -5.12
N ALA A 44 4.19 -1.29 -4.86
CA ALA A 44 2.81 -1.34 -5.34
C ALA A 44 2.74 -1.35 -6.87
N ARG A 45 3.63 -0.60 -7.54
CA ARG A 45 3.69 -0.58 -9.00
C ARG A 45 4.09 -1.93 -9.58
N LEU A 46 4.89 -2.71 -8.87
CA LEU A 46 5.27 -4.06 -9.31
C LEU A 46 4.07 -5.00 -9.38
N LEU A 47 2.98 -4.66 -8.74
CA LEU A 47 1.75 -5.43 -8.80
C LEU A 47 0.91 -5.13 -10.05
N LEU A 48 1.41 -4.22 -10.90
CA LEU A 48 0.83 -3.88 -12.22
C LEU A 48 -0.62 -3.39 -12.15
N ASN A 49 -0.98 -2.69 -11.08
CA ASN A 49 -2.34 -2.16 -10.90
C ASN A 49 -2.28 -0.68 -10.55
N PRO A 50 -3.35 0.10 -10.88
CA PRO A 50 -3.45 1.47 -10.39
C PRO A 50 -3.34 1.50 -8.87
N VAL A 51 -2.58 2.46 -8.36
CA VAL A 51 -2.31 2.58 -6.92
C VAL A 51 -3.15 3.70 -6.34
N ILE A 52 -3.82 3.40 -5.23
CA ILE A 52 -4.54 4.39 -4.44
C ILE A 52 -3.65 4.77 -3.26
N ILE A 53 -3.37 6.06 -3.12
CA ILE A 53 -2.56 6.56 -2.01
C ILE A 53 -3.51 7.07 -0.93
N GLU A 54 -3.41 6.50 0.28
CA GLU A 54 -4.18 6.92 1.43
C GLU A 54 -3.26 7.39 2.54
N ILE A 55 -3.54 8.57 3.06
CA ILE A 55 -2.82 9.13 4.21
C ILE A 55 -3.83 9.31 5.34
N THR A 56 -3.58 8.64 6.45
CA THR A 56 -4.45 8.72 7.64
C THR A 56 -3.80 9.53 8.74
#